data_4b816cc42498a61fd0e2e2dbe8448956
#
_entry.id   4b816cc42498a61fd0e2e2dbe8448956
#
_cell.length_a   1.000
_cell.length_b   1.000
_cell.length_c   1.000
_cell.angle_alpha   90.00
_cell.angle_beta   90.00
_cell.angle_gamma   90.00
#
_symmetry.space_group_name_H-M   'P 1'
#
loop_
_entity.id
_entity.type
_entity.pdbx_description
1 polymer ?
#
loop_
_entity_poly.entity_id
_entity_poly.type
_entity_poly.pdbx_seq_one_letter_code
_entity_poly.pdbx_strand_id
1 'polypeptide(L)'
;MPQPLDGTLKPRCQPKSEEGSSEHAVRVKDGHKPAAVASLCGPGKNESRVDWIKAMHSFLQIIANNGAPGLLRMGPEAAMPQIEGIITIAEKYEAIDAVLIDFERLFFKYVGHRKFWEAIAKDPIRYIKVGIALKISTVYEEAFEHLVGSAANFRYGQPYDDLPDVVQAAIERRSRELYHLRTNVNEELLLITVTVEPKESCAKPCIASQNRSPVSWVVVNIFRDWIGEHLGHLREETCDKPSLSELCKHEHDCHTVAGFYRTVAAGGDAYLRLDDVNNDWNHNFFALEDGDEEVVKDSLARLKQRAQELVAPLIDSSLQLRAEDVRVLNYLTCVKVQPEDIPWSTEDVDMDLY
;
A
#
# COMPACT_ATOMS: atom_id res chain seq x y z
N MET A 1 42.68 33.58 31.98
CA MET A 1 41.43 33.92 32.65
C MET A 1 40.31 33.89 31.64
N PRO A 2 39.46 32.91 31.64
CA PRO A 2 38.23 32.88 30.83
C PRO A 2 37.04 33.35 31.67
N GLN A 3 36.18 34.16 31.06
CA GLN A 3 34.96 34.69 31.65
C GLN A 3 33.83 33.62 31.62
N PRO A 4 32.90 33.65 32.59
CA PRO A 4 31.79 32.71 32.67
C PRO A 4 30.64 33.14 31.74
N LEU A 5 30.08 32.15 31.04
CA LEU A 5 28.84 32.23 30.25
C LEU A 5 27.63 32.10 31.19
N ASP A 6 26.86 33.18 31.26
CA ASP A 6 25.61 33.24 32.00
C ASP A 6 24.48 32.61 31.18
N GLY A 7 24.02 31.45 31.61
CA GLY A 7 22.97 30.64 30.95
C GLY A 7 21.66 30.68 31.75
N THR A 8 20.80 31.65 31.48
CA THR A 8 19.43 31.69 32.01
C THR A 8 18.54 30.64 31.33
N LEU A 9 18.30 29.56 32.04
CA LEU A 9 17.29 28.58 31.74
C LEU A 9 15.87 29.14 31.99
N LYS A 10 15.04 29.21 30.96
CA LYS A 10 13.60 29.49 31.08
C LYS A 10 12.86 28.29 31.66
N PRO A 11 11.83 28.47 32.49
CA PRO A 11 11.14 27.38 33.15
C PRO A 11 10.19 26.61 32.24
N ARG A 12 10.23 25.32 32.43
CA ARG A 12 9.42 24.26 31.82
C ARG A 12 7.97 24.39 32.30
N CYS A 13 7.00 24.50 31.36
CA CYS A 13 5.59 24.43 31.68
C CYS A 13 5.22 23.03 32.19
N GLN A 14 4.66 22.99 33.41
CA GLN A 14 4.04 21.81 33.97
C GLN A 14 2.60 21.60 33.40
N PRO A 15 2.15 20.39 33.13
CA PRO A 15 0.76 20.15 32.80
C PRO A 15 -0.11 20.17 34.06
N LYS A 16 -1.23 20.90 33.98
CA LYS A 16 -2.27 20.91 35.01
C LYS A 16 -2.99 19.57 35.02
N SER A 17 -3.02 18.94 36.20
CA SER A 17 -3.91 17.87 36.54
C SER A 17 -5.33 18.41 36.71
N GLU A 18 -6.26 17.98 35.88
CA GLU A 18 -7.70 18.07 36.16
C GLU A 18 -8.22 16.68 36.54
N GLU A 19 -8.49 16.50 37.81
CA GLU A 19 -9.34 15.44 38.34
C GLU A 19 -10.78 15.74 37.92
N GLY A 20 -11.40 14.80 37.21
CA GLY A 20 -12.80 14.81 36.85
C GLY A 20 -13.32 13.39 36.74
N SER A 21 -13.68 12.80 37.87
CA SER A 21 -14.44 11.55 37.93
C SER A 21 -15.81 11.75 37.27
N SER A 22 -16.09 10.98 36.24
CA SER A 22 -17.46 10.77 35.74
C SER A 22 -17.62 9.30 35.39
N GLU A 23 -18.28 8.58 36.31
CA GLU A 23 -18.86 7.27 36.06
C GLU A 23 -19.87 7.36 34.91
N HIS A 24 -19.52 6.81 33.74
CA HIS A 24 -20.49 6.53 32.69
C HIS A 24 -20.76 5.03 32.62
N ALA A 25 -21.90 4.67 33.19
CA ALA A 25 -22.51 3.38 33.03
C ALA A 25 -22.62 3.00 31.55
N VAL A 26 -21.97 1.89 31.19
CA VAL A 26 -22.12 1.23 29.90
C VAL A 26 -23.52 0.66 29.81
N ARG A 27 -24.39 1.35 29.09
CA ARG A 27 -25.72 0.87 28.75
C ARG A 27 -25.61 0.05 27.47
N VAL A 28 -25.49 -1.26 27.63
CA VAL A 28 -25.67 -2.23 26.53
C VAL A 28 -27.04 -1.99 25.93
N LYS A 29 -27.09 -1.49 24.71
CA LYS A 29 -28.30 -1.48 23.89
C LYS A 29 -28.20 -2.63 22.88
N ASP A 30 -28.81 -3.74 23.25
CA ASP A 30 -29.26 -4.73 22.28
C ASP A 30 -30.23 -4.06 21.31
N GLY A 31 -29.95 -4.20 20.03
CA GLY A 31 -30.84 -3.70 18.98
C GLY A 31 -30.09 -3.60 17.67
N HIS A 32 -29.89 -4.73 16.99
CA HIS A 32 -29.68 -4.73 15.57
C HIS A 32 -30.83 -3.99 14.90
N LYS A 33 -30.63 -2.71 14.61
CA LYS A 33 -31.43 -2.03 13.60
C LYS A 33 -30.82 -2.35 12.25
N PRO A 34 -31.61 -2.94 11.32
CA PRO A 34 -31.17 -3.03 9.93
C PRO A 34 -30.86 -1.62 9.44
N ALA A 35 -29.80 -1.52 8.64
CA ALA A 35 -29.33 -0.28 8.05
C ALA A 35 -30.51 0.53 7.52
N ALA A 36 -30.48 1.82 7.81
CA ALA A 36 -31.59 2.75 7.52
C ALA A 36 -32.08 2.55 6.08
N VAL A 37 -33.33 2.18 5.96
CA VAL A 37 -34.08 2.12 4.71
C VAL A 37 -33.99 3.52 4.08
N ALA A 38 -33.10 3.68 3.11
CA ALA A 38 -32.98 4.90 2.34
C ALA A 38 -34.30 5.15 1.63
N SER A 39 -34.78 6.37 1.76
CA SER A 39 -36.03 6.92 1.24
C SER A 39 -36.50 6.30 -0.07
N LEU A 40 -37.63 5.64 0.02
CA LEU A 40 -38.34 4.96 -1.05
C LEU A 40 -38.97 5.94 -2.03
N CYS A 41 -38.29 6.52 -2.99
CA CYS A 41 -38.92 7.01 -4.24
C CYS A 41 -37.95 7.84 -5.06
N GLY A 42 -37.47 7.30 -6.17
CA GLY A 42 -36.76 8.03 -7.18
C GLY A 42 -35.23 7.92 -7.11
N PRO A 43 -34.52 8.45 -8.11
CA PRO A 43 -33.08 8.50 -8.14
C PRO A 43 -32.52 9.27 -6.95
N GLY A 44 -31.38 8.81 -6.38
CA GLY A 44 -30.66 9.52 -5.32
C GLY A 44 -30.35 10.96 -5.77
N LYS A 45 -30.13 11.87 -4.81
CA LYS A 45 -29.94 13.31 -5.07
C LYS A 45 -28.87 13.64 -6.14
N ASN A 46 -28.00 12.68 -6.49
CA ASN A 46 -26.92 12.83 -7.45
C ASN A 46 -27.04 11.95 -8.70
N GLU A 47 -28.08 11.12 -8.82
CA GLU A 47 -28.29 10.25 -9.99
C GLU A 47 -29.12 10.95 -11.04
N SER A 48 -28.67 10.87 -12.32
CA SER A 48 -29.52 11.36 -13.40
C SER A 48 -30.72 10.44 -13.54
N ARG A 49 -31.91 11.01 -13.72
CA ARG A 49 -33.15 10.24 -13.96
C ARG A 49 -33.02 9.25 -15.12
N VAL A 50 -32.18 9.57 -16.08
CA VAL A 50 -31.89 8.73 -17.26
C VAL A 50 -31.12 7.48 -16.89
N ASP A 51 -30.12 7.61 -16.01
CA ASP A 51 -29.29 6.49 -15.60
C ASP A 51 -30.07 5.53 -14.69
N TRP A 52 -30.90 6.06 -13.81
CA TRP A 52 -31.82 5.24 -13.01
C TRP A 52 -32.80 4.43 -13.88
N ILE A 53 -33.38 5.03 -14.95
CA ILE A 53 -34.27 4.32 -15.87
C ILE A 53 -33.53 3.20 -16.61
N LYS A 54 -32.27 3.43 -17.04
CA LYS A 54 -31.45 2.40 -17.67
C LYS A 54 -31.15 1.25 -16.71
N ALA A 55 -30.77 1.56 -15.48
CA ALA A 55 -30.50 0.57 -14.45
C ALA A 55 -31.76 -0.27 -14.14
N MET A 56 -32.93 0.36 -13.97
CA MET A 56 -34.20 -0.31 -13.76
C MET A 56 -34.57 -1.21 -14.94
N HIS A 57 -34.39 -0.74 -16.17
CA HIS A 57 -34.66 -1.55 -17.36
C HIS A 57 -33.76 -2.79 -17.40
N SER A 58 -32.47 -2.63 -17.13
CA SER A 58 -31.53 -3.75 -17.09
C SER A 58 -31.84 -4.72 -15.95
N PHE A 59 -32.19 -4.22 -14.76
CA PHE A 59 -32.64 -5.02 -13.64
C PHE A 59 -33.86 -5.90 -14.01
N LEU A 60 -34.87 -5.29 -14.61
CA LEU A 60 -36.06 -6.04 -15.05
C LEU A 60 -35.76 -7.07 -16.15
N GLN A 61 -34.78 -6.78 -17.05
CA GLN A 61 -34.31 -7.76 -18.03
C GLN A 61 -33.66 -8.95 -17.36
N ILE A 62 -32.78 -8.73 -16.36
CA ILE A 62 -32.15 -9.80 -15.59
C ILE A 62 -33.21 -10.67 -14.90
N ILE A 63 -34.13 -10.05 -14.16
CA ILE A 63 -35.24 -10.78 -13.47
C ILE A 63 -36.10 -11.56 -14.45
N ALA A 64 -36.29 -11.08 -15.67
CA ALA A 64 -37.03 -11.80 -16.72
C ALA A 64 -36.18 -12.88 -17.41
N ASN A 65 -34.99 -13.23 -16.89
CA ASN A 65 -34.04 -14.20 -17.48
C ASN A 65 -33.55 -13.84 -18.89
N ASN A 66 -33.60 -12.56 -19.27
CA ASN A 66 -33.09 -12.08 -20.55
C ASN A 66 -31.64 -11.62 -20.47
N GLY A 67 -31.05 -11.66 -19.24
CA GLY A 67 -29.72 -11.11 -18.95
C GLY A 67 -29.65 -9.59 -19.15
N ALA A 68 -28.43 -9.04 -19.07
CA ALA A 68 -28.17 -7.63 -19.35
C ALA A 68 -27.22 -7.47 -20.58
N PRO A 69 -27.68 -7.75 -21.80
CA PRO A 69 -26.82 -7.76 -22.99
C PRO A 69 -26.16 -6.41 -23.27
N GLY A 70 -26.76 -5.31 -22.80
CA GLY A 70 -26.18 -3.98 -22.86
C GLY A 70 -24.88 -3.87 -22.05
N LEU A 71 -24.85 -4.37 -20.82
CA LEU A 71 -23.67 -4.37 -19.95
C LEU A 71 -22.54 -5.20 -20.53
N LEU A 72 -22.85 -6.36 -21.11
CA LEU A 72 -21.85 -7.25 -21.71
C LEU A 72 -21.09 -6.61 -22.88
N ARG A 73 -21.62 -5.55 -23.49
CA ARG A 73 -20.98 -4.82 -24.60
C ARG A 73 -20.18 -3.61 -24.12
N MET A 74 -20.34 -3.22 -22.86
CA MET A 74 -19.67 -2.06 -22.29
C MET A 74 -18.28 -2.48 -21.74
N GLY A 75 -17.36 -1.53 -21.70
CA GLY A 75 -16.10 -1.73 -20.97
C GLY A 75 -16.33 -1.61 -19.46
N PRO A 76 -15.40 -2.13 -18.63
CA PRO A 76 -15.57 -2.17 -17.17
C PRO A 76 -15.90 -0.81 -16.53
N GLU A 77 -15.13 0.23 -16.87
CA GLU A 77 -15.33 1.59 -16.31
C GLU A 77 -16.68 2.19 -16.72
N ALA A 78 -17.06 2.00 -17.98
CA ALA A 78 -18.31 2.54 -18.52
C ALA A 78 -19.57 1.81 -17.98
N ALA A 79 -19.44 0.54 -17.60
CA ALA A 79 -20.53 -0.26 -17.04
C ALA A 79 -20.83 0.04 -15.56
N MET A 80 -19.83 0.52 -14.81
CA MET A 80 -19.92 0.68 -13.36
C MET A 80 -21.11 1.51 -12.87
N PRO A 81 -21.45 2.69 -13.44
CA PRO A 81 -22.60 3.44 -12.97
C PRO A 81 -23.92 2.67 -13.12
N GLN A 82 -24.04 1.83 -14.16
CA GLN A 82 -25.21 1.01 -14.38
C GLN A 82 -25.25 -0.20 -13.45
N ILE A 83 -24.10 -0.80 -13.15
CA ILE A 83 -23.95 -1.89 -12.18
C ILE A 83 -24.39 -1.41 -10.79
N GLU A 84 -23.85 -0.27 -10.33
CA GLU A 84 -24.23 0.33 -9.05
C GLU A 84 -25.74 0.64 -8.95
N GLY A 85 -26.30 1.21 -10.03
CA GLY A 85 -27.72 1.46 -10.07
C GLY A 85 -28.56 0.17 -9.99
N ILE A 86 -28.13 -0.93 -10.64
CA ILE A 86 -28.81 -2.24 -10.54
C ILE A 86 -28.68 -2.80 -9.15
N ILE A 87 -27.50 -2.73 -8.51
CA ILE A 87 -27.29 -3.17 -7.13
C ILE A 87 -28.22 -2.41 -6.19
N THR A 88 -28.24 -1.08 -6.27
CA THR A 88 -29.11 -0.23 -5.45
C THR A 88 -30.61 -0.63 -5.60
N ILE A 89 -31.03 -0.94 -6.82
CA ILE A 89 -32.39 -1.39 -7.10
C ILE A 89 -32.60 -2.79 -6.51
N ALA A 90 -31.68 -3.72 -6.72
CA ALA A 90 -31.76 -5.10 -6.22
C ALA A 90 -31.78 -5.16 -4.69
N GLU A 91 -30.96 -4.36 -4.01
CA GLU A 91 -30.99 -4.21 -2.53
C GLU A 91 -32.36 -3.71 -2.06
N LYS A 92 -32.88 -2.66 -2.71
CA LYS A 92 -34.16 -2.09 -2.37
C LYS A 92 -35.34 -3.08 -2.48
N TYR A 93 -35.25 -4.00 -3.43
CA TYR A 93 -36.30 -5.03 -3.65
C TYR A 93 -35.93 -6.39 -3.03
N GLU A 94 -34.86 -6.45 -2.21
CA GLU A 94 -34.37 -7.69 -1.58
C GLU A 94 -34.11 -8.80 -2.63
N ALA A 95 -33.61 -8.42 -3.80
CA ALA A 95 -33.45 -9.28 -4.99
C ALA A 95 -32.01 -9.38 -5.45
N ILE A 96 -31.01 -9.23 -4.54
CA ILE A 96 -29.60 -9.34 -4.86
C ILE A 96 -29.27 -10.70 -5.47
N ASP A 97 -29.80 -11.80 -4.88
CA ASP A 97 -29.53 -13.15 -5.36
C ASP A 97 -30.00 -13.37 -6.81
N ALA A 98 -31.04 -12.66 -7.23
CA ALA A 98 -31.54 -12.76 -8.60
C ALA A 98 -30.62 -12.15 -9.65
N VAL A 99 -29.72 -11.23 -9.26
CA VAL A 99 -28.78 -10.57 -10.17
C VAL A 99 -27.36 -11.14 -10.10
N LEU A 100 -27.02 -11.92 -9.05
CA LEU A 100 -25.68 -12.44 -8.81
C LEU A 100 -25.13 -13.22 -10.00
N ILE A 101 -25.87 -14.18 -10.55
CA ILE A 101 -25.42 -15.03 -11.64
C ILE A 101 -25.03 -14.24 -12.89
N ASP A 102 -25.82 -13.19 -13.21
CA ASP A 102 -25.51 -12.36 -14.38
C ASP A 102 -24.29 -11.45 -14.13
N PHE A 103 -24.12 -10.99 -12.90
CA PHE A 103 -22.92 -10.23 -12.52
C PHE A 103 -21.67 -11.11 -12.43
N GLU A 104 -21.75 -12.33 -11.91
CA GLU A 104 -20.64 -13.29 -11.95
C GLU A 104 -20.17 -13.53 -13.39
N ARG A 105 -21.09 -13.73 -14.34
CA ARG A 105 -20.77 -13.88 -15.76
C ARG A 105 -20.14 -12.62 -16.34
N LEU A 106 -20.62 -11.44 -15.96
CA LEU A 106 -20.09 -10.16 -16.42
C LEU A 106 -18.65 -9.96 -15.89
N PHE A 107 -18.43 -10.16 -14.60
CA PHE A 107 -17.11 -10.00 -13.99
C PHE A 107 -16.14 -11.09 -14.46
N PHE A 108 -16.59 -12.34 -14.64
CA PHE A 108 -15.78 -13.38 -15.25
C PHE A 108 -15.25 -12.99 -16.64
N LYS A 109 -16.08 -12.30 -17.42
CA LYS A 109 -15.63 -11.73 -18.68
C LYS A 109 -14.60 -10.62 -18.48
N TYR A 110 -14.78 -9.75 -17.49
CA TYR A 110 -13.90 -8.62 -17.25
C TYR A 110 -12.54 -9.02 -16.68
N VAL A 111 -12.48 -10.08 -15.87
CA VAL A 111 -11.23 -10.63 -15.27
C VAL A 111 -10.13 -10.86 -16.31
N GLY A 112 -10.49 -11.28 -17.54
CA GLY A 112 -9.53 -11.43 -18.64
C GLY A 112 -9.02 -10.14 -19.26
N HIS A 113 -9.53 -8.98 -18.85
CA HIS A 113 -9.22 -7.70 -19.48
C HIS A 113 -8.36 -6.80 -18.57
N ARG A 114 -7.17 -6.43 -19.01
CA ARG A 114 -6.26 -5.49 -18.34
C ARG A 114 -6.98 -4.22 -17.83
N LYS A 115 -7.83 -3.61 -18.66
CA LYS A 115 -8.59 -2.39 -18.32
C LYS A 115 -9.49 -2.54 -17.09
N PHE A 116 -9.87 -3.76 -16.73
CA PHE A 116 -10.66 -4.01 -15.55
C PHE A 116 -9.85 -3.78 -14.27
N TRP A 117 -8.66 -4.33 -14.22
CA TRP A 117 -7.74 -4.17 -13.11
C TRP A 117 -7.22 -2.74 -12.97
N GLU A 118 -6.93 -2.08 -14.11
CA GLU A 118 -6.62 -0.64 -14.13
C GLU A 118 -7.75 0.21 -13.58
N ALA A 119 -9.01 -0.13 -13.87
CA ALA A 119 -10.18 0.59 -13.35
C ALA A 119 -10.35 0.38 -11.83
N ILE A 120 -10.06 -0.82 -11.31
CA ILE A 120 -10.05 -1.09 -9.85
C ILE A 120 -8.96 -0.25 -9.18
N ALA A 121 -7.74 -0.25 -9.72
CA ALA A 121 -6.63 0.53 -9.18
C ALA A 121 -6.93 2.04 -9.14
N LYS A 122 -7.70 2.54 -10.11
CA LYS A 122 -8.08 3.96 -10.23
C LYS A 122 -9.14 4.38 -9.20
N ASP A 123 -10.10 3.50 -8.89
CA ASP A 123 -11.20 3.78 -7.94
C ASP A 123 -11.52 2.56 -7.07
N PRO A 124 -10.59 2.14 -6.19
CA PRO A 124 -10.75 0.92 -5.42
C PRO A 124 -11.93 0.96 -4.46
N ILE A 125 -12.32 2.15 -3.97
CA ILE A 125 -13.47 2.31 -3.06
C ILE A 125 -14.77 1.92 -3.75
N ARG A 126 -14.92 2.31 -4.98
CA ARG A 126 -16.09 1.99 -5.79
C ARG A 126 -16.19 0.48 -6.01
N TYR A 127 -15.08 -0.14 -6.39
CA TYR A 127 -15.05 -1.56 -6.68
C TYR A 127 -15.17 -2.44 -5.42
N ILE A 128 -14.62 -2.04 -4.29
CA ILE A 128 -14.78 -2.80 -3.05
C ILE A 128 -16.25 -2.82 -2.60
N LYS A 129 -16.98 -1.70 -2.74
CA LYS A 129 -18.44 -1.65 -2.47
C LYS A 129 -19.21 -2.66 -3.32
N VAL A 130 -18.87 -2.75 -4.60
CA VAL A 130 -19.46 -3.72 -5.53
C VAL A 130 -19.07 -5.15 -5.14
N GLY A 131 -17.81 -5.38 -4.80
CA GLY A 131 -17.31 -6.67 -4.31
C GLY A 131 -18.05 -7.15 -3.07
N ILE A 132 -18.32 -6.25 -2.12
CA ILE A 132 -19.09 -6.53 -0.90
C ILE A 132 -20.56 -6.86 -1.25
N ALA A 133 -21.22 -6.00 -2.02
CA ALA A 133 -22.65 -6.15 -2.34
C ALA A 133 -22.95 -7.44 -3.11
N LEU A 134 -22.04 -7.85 -3.99
CA LEU A 134 -22.17 -9.04 -4.84
C LEU A 134 -21.40 -10.25 -4.32
N LYS A 135 -20.73 -10.16 -3.18
CA LYS A 135 -19.86 -11.21 -2.60
C LYS A 135 -18.82 -11.76 -3.57
N ILE A 136 -18.26 -10.90 -4.45
CA ILE A 136 -17.25 -11.29 -5.45
C ILE A 136 -15.85 -11.10 -4.87
N SER A 137 -15.24 -12.19 -4.38
CA SER A 137 -13.94 -12.16 -3.68
C SER A 137 -12.83 -11.58 -4.54
N THR A 138 -12.70 -11.94 -5.81
CA THR A 138 -11.64 -11.43 -6.69
C THR A 138 -11.66 -9.91 -6.87
N VAL A 139 -12.84 -9.30 -6.93
CA VAL A 139 -12.99 -7.84 -7.02
C VAL A 139 -12.70 -7.18 -5.69
N TYR A 140 -13.18 -7.81 -4.60
CA TYR A 140 -12.95 -7.34 -3.24
C TYR A 140 -11.45 -7.36 -2.90
N GLU A 141 -10.79 -8.49 -3.12
CA GLU A 141 -9.37 -8.69 -2.80
C GLU A 141 -8.48 -7.68 -3.52
N GLU A 142 -8.64 -7.53 -4.83
CA GLU A 142 -7.89 -6.56 -5.62
C GLU A 142 -8.09 -5.13 -5.11
N ALA A 143 -9.35 -4.72 -4.89
CA ALA A 143 -9.66 -3.38 -4.40
C ALA A 143 -9.16 -3.16 -2.96
N PHE A 144 -9.24 -4.18 -2.10
CA PHE A 144 -8.77 -4.13 -0.73
C PHE A 144 -7.25 -3.93 -0.65
N GLU A 145 -6.47 -4.65 -1.46
CA GLU A 145 -5.01 -4.49 -1.53
C GLU A 145 -4.62 -3.07 -1.96
N HIS A 146 -5.32 -2.50 -2.94
CA HIS A 146 -5.12 -1.10 -3.34
C HIS A 146 -5.44 -0.12 -2.21
N LEU A 147 -6.52 -0.33 -1.46
CA LEU A 147 -6.90 0.52 -0.34
C LEU A 147 -5.88 0.46 0.79
N VAL A 148 -5.44 -0.73 1.17
CA VAL A 148 -4.41 -0.90 2.21
C VAL A 148 -3.12 -0.22 1.81
N GLY A 149 -2.65 -0.42 0.58
CA GLY A 149 -1.40 0.17 0.10
C GLY A 149 -1.46 1.69 0.02
N SER A 150 -2.60 2.26 -0.36
CA SER A 150 -2.80 3.70 -0.49
C SER A 150 -3.23 4.39 0.81
N ALA A 151 -3.54 3.65 1.89
CA ALA A 151 -4.06 4.19 3.15
C ALA A 151 -3.15 5.27 3.78
N ALA A 152 -1.84 5.17 3.60
CA ALA A 152 -0.89 6.17 4.07
C ALA A 152 -1.07 7.56 3.41
N ASN A 153 -1.68 7.62 2.22
CA ASN A 153 -1.92 8.84 1.47
C ASN A 153 -3.25 9.53 1.83
N PHE A 154 -4.11 8.86 2.61
CA PHE A 154 -5.45 9.36 2.99
C PHE A 154 -5.45 10.04 4.38
N ARG A 155 -4.47 10.89 4.69
CA ARG A 155 -4.35 11.52 6.02
C ARG A 155 -5.48 12.48 6.40
N TYR A 156 -6.25 13.00 5.44
CA TYR A 156 -7.24 14.06 5.64
C TYR A 156 -8.60 13.73 5.03
N GLY A 157 -9.29 12.81 5.59
CA GLY A 157 -10.58 12.34 5.12
C GLY A 157 -10.43 10.93 4.60
N GLN A 158 -10.88 10.01 5.38
CA GLN A 158 -10.85 8.60 5.07
C GLN A 158 -11.88 8.37 3.94
N PRO A 159 -11.49 8.18 2.68
CA PRO A 159 -12.46 8.03 1.60
C PRO A 159 -13.26 6.73 1.72
N TYR A 160 -12.95 5.89 2.73
CA TYR A 160 -13.66 4.64 3.04
C TYR A 160 -14.59 4.73 4.24
N ASP A 161 -14.90 5.93 4.77
CA ASP A 161 -15.86 6.12 5.88
C ASP A 161 -17.27 5.57 5.57
N ASP A 162 -17.60 5.45 4.28
CA ASP A 162 -18.84 4.84 3.82
C ASP A 162 -18.83 3.31 3.71
N LEU A 163 -17.68 2.66 3.98
CA LEU A 163 -17.60 1.19 4.00
C LEU A 163 -18.11 0.64 5.33
N PRO A 164 -18.54 -0.64 5.37
CA PRO A 164 -18.89 -1.30 6.63
C PRO A 164 -17.74 -1.25 7.65
N ASP A 165 -18.06 -1.07 8.93
CA ASP A 165 -17.08 -0.95 10.03
C ASP A 165 -16.07 -2.11 10.06
N VAL A 166 -16.54 -3.34 9.76
CA VAL A 166 -15.69 -4.54 9.68
C VAL A 166 -14.60 -4.40 8.61
N VAL A 167 -14.95 -3.85 7.44
CA VAL A 167 -14.04 -3.64 6.33
C VAL A 167 -13.05 -2.51 6.64
N GLN A 168 -13.55 -1.41 7.24
CA GLN A 168 -12.68 -0.31 7.69
C GLN A 168 -11.65 -0.83 8.71
N ALA A 169 -12.09 -1.59 9.72
CA ALA A 169 -11.20 -2.17 10.71
C ALA A 169 -10.16 -3.14 10.10
N ALA A 170 -10.55 -3.92 9.08
CA ALA A 170 -9.63 -4.79 8.36
C ALA A 170 -8.58 -3.98 7.59
N ILE A 171 -8.98 -2.92 6.86
CA ILE A 171 -8.05 -2.03 6.14
C ILE A 171 -7.06 -1.40 7.12
N GLU A 172 -7.53 -0.87 8.26
CA GLU A 172 -6.66 -0.26 9.26
C GLU A 172 -5.69 -1.26 9.90
N ARG A 173 -6.14 -2.48 10.17
CA ARG A 173 -5.29 -3.56 10.70
C ARG A 173 -4.17 -3.88 9.73
N ARG A 174 -4.50 -4.17 8.45
CA ARG A 174 -3.52 -4.51 7.42
C ARG A 174 -2.59 -3.36 7.07
N SER A 175 -3.09 -2.12 7.09
CA SER A 175 -2.24 -0.93 6.90
C SER A 175 -1.21 -0.76 8.03
N ARG A 176 -1.57 -1.09 9.28
CA ARG A 176 -0.62 -1.10 10.40
C ARG A 176 0.43 -2.20 10.26
N GLU A 177 0.03 -3.40 9.83
CA GLU A 177 0.95 -4.51 9.56
C GLU A 177 1.95 -4.13 8.46
N LEU A 178 1.47 -3.54 7.37
CA LEU A 178 2.33 -3.02 6.29
C LEU A 178 3.29 -1.94 6.79
N TYR A 179 2.81 -1.03 7.62
CA TYR A 179 3.66 -0.01 8.24
C TYR A 179 4.78 -0.63 9.09
N HIS A 180 4.47 -1.62 9.93
CA HIS A 180 5.47 -2.32 10.75
C HIS A 180 6.46 -3.09 9.89
N LEU A 181 5.99 -3.83 8.87
CA LEU A 181 6.87 -4.53 7.94
C LEU A 181 7.84 -3.57 7.27
N ARG A 182 7.33 -2.45 6.76
CA ARG A 182 8.16 -1.41 6.14
C ARG A 182 9.17 -0.82 7.11
N THR A 183 8.76 -0.55 8.35
CA THR A 183 9.65 0.01 9.38
C THR A 183 10.79 -0.96 9.69
N ASN A 184 10.49 -2.23 9.89
CA ASN A 184 11.50 -3.26 10.15
C ASN A 184 12.50 -3.39 8.99
N VAL A 185 12.00 -3.41 7.74
CA VAL A 185 12.86 -3.45 6.55
C VAL A 185 13.76 -2.22 6.48
N ASN A 186 13.24 -1.03 6.77
CA ASN A 186 14.04 0.21 6.79
C ASN A 186 15.15 0.17 7.85
N GLU A 187 14.84 -0.30 9.04
CA GLU A 187 15.83 -0.47 10.12
C GLU A 187 16.93 -1.45 9.70
N GLU A 188 16.57 -2.60 9.11
CA GLU A 188 17.55 -3.56 8.63
C GLU A 188 18.39 -3.03 7.46
N LEU A 189 17.81 -2.26 6.54
CA LEU A 189 18.54 -1.60 5.45
C LEU A 189 19.57 -0.59 5.97
N LEU A 190 19.23 0.19 7.00
CA LEU A 190 20.16 1.13 7.64
C LEU A 190 21.28 0.43 8.44
N LEU A 191 21.03 -0.79 8.91
CA LEU A 191 22.01 -1.59 9.64
C LEU A 191 22.82 -2.54 8.77
N ILE A 192 22.56 -2.57 7.45
CA ILE A 192 23.20 -3.50 6.52
C ILE A 192 24.72 -3.37 6.56
N THR A 193 25.41 -4.49 6.47
CA THR A 193 26.87 -4.53 6.45
C THR A 193 27.37 -5.76 5.70
N VAL A 194 28.68 -5.84 5.45
CA VAL A 194 29.33 -7.01 4.87
C VAL A 194 30.20 -7.70 5.89
N THR A 195 30.24 -9.03 5.82
CA THR A 195 31.21 -9.85 6.55
C THR A 195 32.45 -10.00 5.69
N VAL A 196 33.59 -9.72 6.26
CA VAL A 196 34.90 -9.79 5.61
C VAL A 196 35.69 -10.98 6.15
N GLU A 197 36.18 -11.80 5.24
CA GLU A 197 37.09 -12.88 5.59
C GLU A 197 38.42 -12.30 6.04
N PRO A 198 38.96 -12.77 7.16
CA PRO A 198 40.28 -12.30 7.62
C PRO A 198 41.39 -12.75 6.68
N LYS A 199 42.37 -11.90 6.48
CA LYS A 199 43.58 -12.22 5.67
C LYS A 199 44.41 -13.34 6.30
N GLU A 200 44.25 -13.62 7.60
CA GLU A 200 44.96 -14.66 8.32
C GLU A 200 44.08 -15.91 8.51
N SER A 201 44.62 -17.07 8.20
CA SER A 201 43.94 -18.38 8.14
C SER A 201 43.26 -18.85 9.44
N CYS A 202 43.51 -18.18 10.55
CA CYS A 202 43.00 -18.58 11.88
C CYS A 202 42.02 -17.58 12.50
N ALA A 203 41.75 -16.45 11.87
CA ALA A 203 40.83 -15.46 12.40
C ALA A 203 39.39 -15.73 11.96
N LYS A 204 38.41 -15.39 12.83
CA LYS A 204 37.00 -15.52 12.50
C LYS A 204 36.56 -14.42 11.54
N PRO A 205 35.60 -14.69 10.63
CA PRO A 205 34.97 -13.65 9.82
C PRO A 205 34.47 -12.49 10.71
N CYS A 206 34.68 -11.27 10.25
CA CYS A 206 34.30 -10.09 11.01
C CYS A 206 33.50 -9.11 10.15
N ILE A 207 32.72 -8.27 10.83
CA ILE A 207 31.99 -7.17 10.19
C ILE A 207 33.04 -6.14 9.67
N ALA A 208 32.77 -5.57 8.51
CA ALA A 208 33.59 -4.49 7.95
C ALA A 208 33.73 -3.35 8.96
N SER A 209 34.95 -2.92 9.18
CA SER A 209 35.28 -1.85 10.11
C SER A 209 36.48 -1.05 9.62
N GLN A 210 36.60 0.21 10.03
CA GLN A 210 37.68 1.09 9.65
C GLN A 210 39.10 0.49 9.88
N ASN A 211 39.27 -0.25 10.97
CA ASN A 211 40.56 -0.81 11.35
C ASN A 211 40.89 -2.15 10.68
N ARG A 212 39.88 -2.92 10.26
CA ARG A 212 40.09 -4.28 9.74
C ARG A 212 39.91 -4.39 8.23
N SER A 213 39.03 -3.60 7.66
CA SER A 213 38.68 -3.59 6.25
C SER A 213 38.23 -2.18 5.84
N PRO A 214 39.13 -1.21 5.79
CA PRO A 214 38.78 0.19 5.56
C PRO A 214 38.00 0.39 4.27
N VAL A 215 38.40 -0.29 3.18
CA VAL A 215 37.75 -0.20 1.88
C VAL A 215 36.29 -0.66 1.97
N SER A 216 36.05 -1.88 2.46
CA SER A 216 34.67 -2.39 2.62
C SER A 216 33.85 -1.54 3.60
N TRP A 217 34.47 -0.98 4.64
CA TRP A 217 33.80 -0.10 5.60
C TRP A 217 33.33 1.20 4.92
N VAL A 218 34.12 1.81 4.07
CA VAL A 218 33.72 3.01 3.30
C VAL A 218 32.55 2.68 2.38
N VAL A 219 32.63 1.56 1.64
CA VAL A 219 31.52 1.14 0.76
C VAL A 219 30.21 0.95 1.54
N VAL A 220 30.26 0.36 2.75
CA VAL A 220 29.10 0.23 3.63
C VAL A 220 28.54 1.60 4.01
N ASN A 221 29.37 2.59 4.31
CA ASN A 221 28.91 3.93 4.66
C ASN A 221 28.28 4.64 3.47
N ILE A 222 28.92 4.64 2.29
CA ILE A 222 28.34 5.19 1.05
C ILE A 222 26.96 4.57 0.78
N PHE A 223 26.84 3.25 0.92
CA PHE A 223 25.58 2.54 0.72
C PHE A 223 24.51 2.97 1.71
N ARG A 224 24.84 3.08 3.01
CA ARG A 224 23.92 3.51 4.07
C ARG A 224 23.50 4.97 3.91
N ASP A 225 24.42 5.83 3.50
CA ASP A 225 24.13 7.24 3.27
C ASP A 225 23.13 7.39 2.12
N TRP A 226 23.31 6.63 1.02
CA TRP A 226 22.36 6.59 -0.08
C TRP A 226 20.96 6.10 0.39
N ILE A 227 20.89 5.01 1.16
CA ILE A 227 19.63 4.51 1.73
C ILE A 227 19.01 5.57 2.64
N GLY A 228 19.79 6.17 3.53
CA GLY A 228 19.34 7.18 4.49
C GLY A 228 18.75 8.42 3.83
N GLU A 229 19.41 8.92 2.77
CA GLU A 229 18.95 10.05 1.96
C GLU A 229 17.58 9.76 1.34
N HIS A 230 17.44 8.61 0.65
CA HIS A 230 16.18 8.24 0.00
C HIS A 230 15.05 8.00 1.00
N LEU A 231 15.31 7.35 2.14
CA LEU A 231 14.32 7.19 3.20
C LEU A 231 13.94 8.52 3.84
N GLY A 232 14.86 9.49 3.92
CA GLY A 232 14.61 10.86 4.35
C GLY A 232 13.63 11.57 3.44
N HIS A 233 13.85 11.52 2.13
CA HIS A 233 12.94 12.10 1.13
C HIS A 233 11.54 11.48 1.17
N LEU A 234 11.41 10.15 1.28
CA LEU A 234 10.12 9.48 1.40
C LEU A 234 9.34 9.91 2.66
N ARG A 235 10.03 10.31 3.72
CA ARG A 235 9.43 10.85 4.94
C ARG A 235 8.90 12.27 4.75
N GLU A 236 9.57 13.09 3.96
CA GLU A 236 9.18 14.47 3.67
C GLU A 236 7.95 14.55 2.75
N GLU A 237 7.82 13.65 1.77
CA GLU A 237 6.63 13.55 0.91
C GLU A 237 5.35 13.23 1.69
N THR A 238 5.47 12.62 2.87
CA THR A 238 4.33 12.40 3.77
C THR A 238 3.94 13.64 4.58
N CYS A 239 4.68 14.74 4.52
CA CYS A 239 4.37 16.02 5.15
C CYS A 239 3.86 17.01 4.08
N ASP A 240 2.73 17.66 4.35
CA ASP A 240 1.90 18.57 3.56
C ASP A 240 2.58 19.69 2.73
N LYS A 241 3.77 19.49 2.23
CA LYS A 241 4.38 20.46 1.32
C LYS A 241 3.97 20.10 -0.12
N PRO A 242 3.45 21.07 -0.90
CA PRO A 242 3.20 20.86 -2.32
C PRO A 242 4.51 20.41 -2.96
N SER A 243 4.44 19.22 -3.50
CA SER A 243 5.43 18.37 -4.06
C SER A 243 6.62 19.04 -4.73
N LEU A 244 7.78 18.58 -4.33
CA LEU A 244 9.00 18.55 -5.16
C LEU A 244 8.78 17.80 -6.51
N SER A 245 7.59 17.20 -6.75
CA SER A 245 7.24 16.46 -7.98
C SER A 245 7.30 17.31 -9.26
N GLU A 246 7.24 18.64 -9.15
CA GLU A 246 7.47 19.51 -10.31
C GLU A 246 8.97 19.69 -10.63
N LEU A 247 9.87 19.46 -9.70
CA LEU A 247 11.32 19.55 -9.89
C LEU A 247 11.95 18.23 -10.36
N CYS A 248 11.33 17.09 -10.07
CA CYS A 248 11.82 15.77 -10.47
C CYS A 248 11.21 15.30 -11.79
N LYS A 249 11.41 16.03 -12.88
CA LYS A 249 11.12 15.56 -14.26
C LYS A 249 12.15 14.56 -14.78
N HIS A 250 12.96 13.96 -13.95
CA HIS A 250 14.00 13.00 -14.34
C HIS A 250 13.67 11.60 -13.82
N GLU A 251 13.29 10.75 -14.73
CA GLU A 251 13.49 9.32 -15.03
C GLU A 251 13.71 8.30 -13.91
N HIS A 252 13.68 8.60 -12.61
CA HIS A 252 13.89 7.61 -11.58
C HIS A 252 12.68 7.45 -10.67
N ASP A 253 12.09 6.26 -10.75
CA ASP A 253 10.96 5.73 -9.97
C ASP A 253 11.23 5.69 -8.45
N CYS A 254 12.49 5.99 -8.04
CA CYS A 254 12.95 5.92 -6.64
C CYS A 254 12.38 7.00 -5.71
N HIS A 255 11.70 8.01 -6.22
CA HIS A 255 11.13 9.08 -5.41
C HIS A 255 9.78 8.71 -4.75
N THR A 256 9.14 7.64 -5.17
CA THR A 256 7.92 7.14 -4.53
C THR A 256 8.24 6.00 -3.57
N VAL A 257 7.38 5.77 -2.58
CA VAL A 257 7.57 4.69 -1.60
C VAL A 257 7.78 3.34 -2.30
N ALA A 258 6.89 2.96 -3.21
CA ALA A 258 7.00 1.69 -3.91
C ALA A 258 8.15 1.69 -4.94
N GLY A 259 8.41 2.83 -5.58
CA GLY A 259 9.50 3.00 -6.51
C GLY A 259 10.87 2.77 -5.87
N PHE A 260 11.10 3.33 -4.68
CA PHE A 260 12.33 3.10 -3.92
C PHE A 260 12.60 1.61 -3.67
N TYR A 261 11.62 0.87 -3.11
CA TYR A 261 11.81 -0.55 -2.84
C TYR A 261 11.97 -1.38 -4.12
N ARG A 262 11.27 -1.03 -5.21
CA ARG A 262 11.46 -1.68 -6.52
C ARG A 262 12.87 -1.43 -7.07
N THR A 263 13.39 -0.21 -6.92
CA THR A 263 14.76 0.13 -7.33
C THR A 263 15.78 -0.68 -6.54
N VAL A 264 15.62 -0.77 -5.22
CA VAL A 264 16.49 -1.60 -4.37
C VAL A 264 16.38 -3.07 -4.75
N ALA A 265 15.18 -3.58 -5.02
CA ALA A 265 14.94 -4.96 -5.44
C ALA A 265 15.54 -5.28 -6.82
N ALA A 266 15.57 -4.32 -7.74
CA ALA A 266 16.20 -4.50 -9.04
C ALA A 266 17.72 -4.73 -8.93
N GLY A 267 18.37 -4.12 -7.92
CA GLY A 267 19.81 -4.28 -7.69
C GLY A 267 20.68 -3.84 -8.88
N GLY A 268 21.84 -4.47 -9.05
CA GLY A 268 22.73 -4.22 -10.19
C GLY A 268 23.04 -2.73 -10.38
N ASP A 269 22.84 -2.23 -11.59
CA ASP A 269 23.09 -0.82 -11.95
C ASP A 269 21.84 0.08 -11.81
N ALA A 270 20.78 -0.41 -11.18
CA ALA A 270 19.57 0.38 -10.95
C ALA A 270 19.82 1.56 -9.98
N TYR A 271 20.81 1.45 -9.12
CA TYR A 271 21.23 2.49 -8.17
C TYR A 271 22.67 2.27 -7.76
N LEU A 272 23.35 3.31 -7.27
CA LEU A 272 24.73 3.28 -6.81
C LEU A 272 25.64 2.47 -7.77
N ARG A 273 25.78 2.94 -9.00
CA ARG A 273 26.71 2.31 -9.96
C ARG A 273 28.13 2.34 -9.43
N LEU A 274 28.96 1.42 -9.87
CA LEU A 274 30.35 1.39 -9.44
C LEU A 274 31.06 2.73 -9.71
N ASP A 275 30.76 3.38 -10.84
CA ASP A 275 31.29 4.70 -11.18
C ASP A 275 30.85 5.78 -10.19
N ASP A 276 29.60 5.73 -9.71
CA ASP A 276 29.08 6.68 -8.72
C ASP A 276 29.85 6.51 -7.39
N VAL A 277 30.02 5.26 -6.94
CA VAL A 277 30.80 4.94 -5.74
C VAL A 277 32.27 5.36 -5.87
N ASN A 278 32.87 5.13 -7.03
CA ASN A 278 34.26 5.54 -7.29
C ASN A 278 34.39 7.07 -7.33
N ASN A 279 33.43 7.79 -7.86
CA ASN A 279 33.41 9.24 -7.84
C ASN A 279 33.33 9.79 -6.41
N ASP A 280 32.38 9.28 -5.60
CA ASP A 280 32.26 9.67 -4.18
C ASP A 280 33.53 9.33 -3.40
N TRP A 281 34.14 8.18 -3.71
CA TRP A 281 35.38 7.76 -3.11
C TRP A 281 36.51 8.75 -3.38
N ASN A 282 36.74 9.07 -4.67
CA ASN A 282 37.80 9.95 -5.07
C ASN A 282 37.68 11.39 -4.53
N HIS A 283 36.46 11.83 -4.21
CA HIS A 283 36.22 13.16 -3.66
C HIS A 283 36.37 13.22 -2.15
N ASN A 284 36.04 12.14 -1.43
CA ASN A 284 35.80 12.20 0.01
C ASN A 284 36.73 11.30 0.83
N PHE A 285 37.47 10.39 0.21
CA PHE A 285 38.25 9.39 0.94
C PHE A 285 39.71 9.32 0.47
N PHE A 286 40.43 8.29 0.90
CA PHE A 286 41.81 8.05 0.54
C PHE A 286 41.94 7.42 -0.85
N ALA A 287 43.15 7.50 -1.46
CA ALA A 287 43.40 6.87 -2.76
C ALA A 287 43.30 5.34 -2.65
N LEU A 288 42.62 4.72 -3.64
CA LEU A 288 42.56 3.27 -3.78
C LEU A 288 43.91 2.72 -4.19
N GLU A 289 44.35 1.61 -3.55
CA GLU A 289 45.54 0.86 -3.91
C GLU A 289 45.20 -0.21 -4.97
N ASP A 290 46.25 -0.84 -5.51
CA ASP A 290 46.05 -1.94 -6.47
C ASP A 290 45.29 -3.09 -5.84
N GLY A 291 44.15 -3.44 -6.44
CA GLY A 291 43.21 -4.49 -5.97
C GLY A 291 42.06 -4.00 -5.10
N ASP A 292 42.06 -2.76 -4.64
CA ASP A 292 40.95 -2.22 -3.83
C ASP A 292 39.66 -2.08 -4.65
N GLU A 293 39.75 -1.80 -5.94
CA GLU A 293 38.59 -1.70 -6.83
C GLU A 293 37.74 -3.00 -6.85
N GLU A 294 38.40 -4.17 -6.82
CA GLU A 294 37.71 -5.46 -6.77
C GLU A 294 37.01 -5.65 -5.40
N VAL A 295 37.63 -5.17 -4.31
CA VAL A 295 37.01 -5.17 -2.96
C VAL A 295 35.81 -4.26 -2.91
N VAL A 296 35.88 -3.08 -3.54
CA VAL A 296 34.71 -2.16 -3.65
C VAL A 296 33.58 -2.84 -4.39
N LYS A 297 33.85 -3.42 -5.56
CA LYS A 297 32.87 -4.11 -6.39
C LYS A 297 32.21 -5.29 -5.68
N ASP A 298 33.01 -6.17 -5.05
CA ASP A 298 32.50 -7.32 -4.30
C ASP A 298 31.65 -6.87 -3.09
N SER A 299 32.13 -5.90 -2.31
CA SER A 299 31.41 -5.36 -1.17
C SER A 299 30.06 -4.73 -1.57
N LEU A 300 30.06 -3.94 -2.64
CA LEU A 300 28.85 -3.32 -3.20
C LEU A 300 27.85 -4.37 -3.69
N ALA A 301 28.33 -5.40 -4.41
CA ALA A 301 27.49 -6.49 -4.90
C ALA A 301 26.80 -7.25 -3.74
N ARG A 302 27.53 -7.57 -2.67
CA ARG A 302 26.99 -8.23 -1.48
C ARG A 302 25.97 -7.37 -0.76
N LEU A 303 26.22 -6.06 -0.61
CA LEU A 303 25.25 -5.13 0.00
C LEU A 303 23.97 -5.08 -0.80
N LYS A 304 24.06 -4.95 -2.13
CA LYS A 304 22.89 -4.94 -3.02
C LYS A 304 22.11 -6.25 -2.97
N GLN A 305 22.80 -7.39 -2.99
CA GLN A 305 22.16 -8.69 -2.85
C GLN A 305 21.40 -8.80 -1.52
N ARG A 306 22.03 -8.40 -0.41
CA ARG A 306 21.39 -8.44 0.90
C ARG A 306 20.19 -7.49 0.99
N ALA A 307 20.32 -6.29 0.39
CA ALA A 307 19.22 -5.32 0.32
C ALA A 307 18.04 -5.86 -0.50
N GLN A 308 18.28 -6.54 -1.62
CA GLN A 308 17.24 -7.22 -2.41
C GLN A 308 16.47 -8.26 -1.57
N GLU A 309 17.19 -9.07 -0.80
CA GLU A 309 16.57 -10.07 0.10
C GLU A 309 15.68 -9.39 1.15
N LEU A 310 16.14 -8.28 1.74
CA LEU A 310 15.40 -7.53 2.75
C LEU A 310 14.12 -6.90 2.22
N VAL A 311 14.15 -6.36 1.00
CA VAL A 311 12.99 -5.68 0.42
C VAL A 311 12.02 -6.63 -0.29
N ALA A 312 12.41 -7.87 -0.57
CA ALA A 312 11.60 -8.84 -1.29
C ALA A 312 10.15 -8.96 -0.75
N PRO A 313 9.91 -9.00 0.59
CA PRO A 313 8.55 -9.06 1.12
C PRO A 313 7.68 -7.83 0.83
N LEU A 314 8.29 -6.67 0.53
CA LEU A 314 7.57 -5.42 0.24
C LEU A 314 7.16 -5.29 -1.22
N ILE A 315 7.74 -6.08 -2.12
CA ILE A 315 7.47 -6.04 -3.56
C ILE A 315 6.72 -7.26 -4.08
N ASP A 316 6.50 -8.28 -3.24
CA ASP A 316 5.71 -9.46 -3.58
C ASP A 316 4.22 -9.07 -3.63
N SER A 317 3.69 -8.84 -4.83
CA SER A 317 2.30 -8.42 -5.07
C SER A 317 1.46 -9.58 -5.53
N SER A 318 0.26 -9.74 -4.95
CA SER A 318 -0.75 -10.73 -5.35
C SER A 318 -1.78 -10.17 -6.34
N LEU A 319 -1.70 -8.90 -6.69
CA LEU A 319 -2.61 -8.25 -7.61
C LEU A 319 -2.69 -8.97 -8.98
N GLN A 320 -3.87 -8.97 -9.54
CA GLN A 320 -4.11 -9.42 -10.91
C GLN A 320 -3.65 -8.37 -11.96
N LEU A 321 -3.37 -7.17 -11.48
CA LEU A 321 -2.78 -6.11 -12.30
C LEU A 321 -1.41 -6.57 -12.81
N ARG A 322 -1.09 -6.30 -14.09
CA ARG A 322 0.19 -6.71 -14.67
C ARG A 322 1.37 -6.03 -13.96
N ALA A 323 2.49 -6.72 -13.87
CA ALA A 323 3.70 -6.17 -13.26
C ALA A 323 4.14 -4.82 -13.86
N GLU A 324 3.89 -4.60 -15.15
CA GLU A 324 4.16 -3.33 -15.83
C GLU A 324 3.29 -2.19 -15.29
N ASP A 325 2.01 -2.47 -14.97
CA ASP A 325 1.06 -1.52 -14.44
C ASP A 325 1.27 -1.30 -12.93
N VAL A 326 1.68 -2.35 -12.20
CA VAL A 326 2.07 -2.25 -10.78
C VAL A 326 3.27 -1.30 -10.62
N ARG A 327 4.17 -1.25 -11.60
CA ARG A 327 5.35 -0.36 -11.56
C ARG A 327 5.02 1.12 -11.52
N VAL A 328 3.86 1.54 -12.02
CA VAL A 328 3.45 2.96 -11.98
C VAL A 328 2.71 3.33 -10.69
N LEU A 329 2.40 2.34 -9.83
CA LEU A 329 1.79 2.61 -8.53
C LEU A 329 2.85 3.22 -7.58
N ASN A 330 2.48 4.26 -6.87
CA ASN A 330 3.37 4.94 -5.92
C ASN A 330 3.29 4.37 -4.49
N TYR A 331 2.48 3.33 -4.27
CA TYR A 331 2.28 2.64 -2.99
C TYR A 331 2.56 1.13 -3.10
N LEU A 332 2.75 0.49 -1.94
CA LEU A 332 3.04 -0.94 -1.83
C LEU A 332 1.76 -1.77 -1.97
N THR A 333 1.86 -2.91 -2.63
CA THR A 333 0.75 -3.84 -2.91
C THR A 333 1.10 -5.28 -2.48
N CYS A 334 1.87 -5.41 -1.39
CA CYS A 334 2.35 -6.70 -0.88
C CYS A 334 1.46 -7.31 0.20
N VAL A 335 0.33 -6.70 0.50
CA VAL A 335 -0.59 -7.19 1.52
C VAL A 335 -1.56 -8.18 0.90
N LYS A 336 -1.52 -9.41 1.37
CA LYS A 336 -2.45 -10.47 0.92
C LYS A 336 -3.70 -10.44 1.79
N VAL A 337 -4.86 -10.48 1.15
CA VAL A 337 -6.14 -10.62 1.84
C VAL A 337 -6.21 -11.99 2.52
N GLN A 338 -6.64 -12.02 3.77
CA GLN A 338 -6.86 -13.25 4.51
C GLN A 338 -8.36 -13.55 4.65
N PRO A 339 -8.76 -14.79 4.93
CA PRO A 339 -10.18 -15.12 5.07
C PRO A 339 -10.92 -14.24 6.07
N GLU A 340 -10.27 -13.84 7.17
CA GLU A 340 -10.85 -12.97 8.19
C GLU A 340 -11.01 -11.49 7.75
N ASP A 341 -10.45 -11.11 6.61
CA ASP A 341 -10.62 -9.77 6.03
C ASP A 341 -11.87 -9.70 5.14
N ILE A 342 -12.46 -10.85 4.77
CA ILE A 342 -13.62 -10.95 3.89
C ILE A 342 -14.90 -10.90 4.73
N PRO A 343 -15.74 -9.85 4.60
CA PRO A 343 -16.84 -9.61 5.54
C PRO A 343 -17.97 -10.66 5.51
N TRP A 344 -18.06 -11.48 4.48
CA TRP A 344 -19.08 -12.54 4.36
C TRP A 344 -18.54 -13.94 4.65
N SER A 345 -17.23 -14.12 4.88
CA SER A 345 -16.66 -15.43 5.22
C SER A 345 -17.02 -15.92 6.63
N THR A 346 -17.46 -14.99 7.51
CA THR A 346 -17.85 -15.31 8.89
C THR A 346 -19.31 -15.78 9.01
N GLU A 347 -20.15 -15.55 8.00
CA GLU A 347 -21.55 -15.99 8.00
C GLU A 347 -21.71 -17.49 7.70
N ASP A 348 -20.75 -18.10 7.00
CA ASP A 348 -20.81 -19.53 6.61
C ASP A 348 -20.33 -20.49 7.72
N VAL A 349 -19.71 -20.00 8.80
CA VAL A 349 -19.15 -20.85 9.88
C VAL A 349 -20.23 -21.27 10.89
N ASP A 350 -21.35 -20.57 10.98
CA ASP A 350 -22.42 -20.85 11.96
C ASP A 350 -23.47 -21.86 11.44
N MET A 351 -23.44 -22.29 10.18
CA MET A 351 -24.45 -23.21 9.63
C MET A 351 -24.14 -24.70 9.78
N ASP A 352 -22.96 -25.10 10.22
CA ASP A 352 -22.56 -26.50 10.38
C ASP A 352 -22.73 -27.05 11.81
N LEU A 353 -23.41 -26.34 12.71
CA LEU A 353 -23.57 -26.74 14.11
C LEU A 353 -25.03 -27.02 14.56
N TYR A 354 -25.95 -27.36 13.63
CA TYR A 354 -27.28 -27.84 14.04
C TYR A 354 -27.71 -29.07 13.25
#